data_c4eb667ca844bdc72ff38036bf07925e
#
_entry.id   c4eb667ca844bdc72ff38036bf07925e
#
_cell.length_a   1.000
_cell.length_b   1.000
_cell.length_c   1.000
_cell.angle_alpha   90.00
_cell.angle_beta   90.00
_cell.angle_gamma   90.00
#
_symmetry.space_group_name_H-M   'P 1'
#
loop_
_entity.id
_entity.type
_entity.pdbx_description
1 polymer ?
#
loop_
_entity_poly.entity_id
_entity_poly.type
_entity_poly.pdbx_seq_one_letter_code
_entity_poly.pdbx_strand_id
1 'polypeptide(L)'
;MPANLTPEYKAVEAAFRKARDPRERLEGLREMLRTIPKHKGTDHLQGDIKRRIKELSEELDRPQRGGARGGPALVIRPEGAAQIALIGPPNAGKSSLHARLTGSAAPAAPYPFTTQYPEPGMMPHENISLQLVDLPAVSPEHPVPWLASALQTADAALLVVDLCDPASLEQIEAVRTILRERRVTLTDRWEPAGESPGVAAEGDGDPFVLRLPTLLVANKVEGLADGDAELRAFLEVTGLRYPAFTVSAATGQGLGNIGPWLFSHLGIARVYTKAPGRPPDRGRPFILHRGQTVEDVARLVHTDLARSLRYARIWGTSGFDGQQVGREHPVEDGDVIELHS
;
A
#
# COMPACT_ATOMS: atom_id res chain seq x y z
N MET A 1 18.35 -12.99 23.22
CA MET A 1 19.11 -11.73 23.29
C MET A 1 18.92 -11.02 21.96
N PRO A 2 18.52 -9.74 21.92
CA PRO A 2 18.42 -9.02 20.65
C PRO A 2 19.82 -9.01 19.99
N ALA A 3 19.85 -9.35 18.69
CA ALA A 3 21.08 -9.31 17.92
C ALA A 3 21.58 -7.86 17.88
N ASN A 4 22.85 -7.63 18.25
CA ASN A 4 23.45 -6.30 18.20
C ASN A 4 23.73 -5.95 16.72
N LEU A 5 22.73 -5.40 16.03
CA LEU A 5 22.79 -5.04 14.62
C LEU A 5 23.50 -3.69 14.46
N THR A 6 24.39 -3.60 13.47
CA THR A 6 25.14 -2.37 13.20
C THR A 6 24.22 -1.26 12.63
N PRO A 7 24.57 0.02 12.82
CA PRO A 7 23.84 1.12 12.19
C PRO A 7 23.77 0.99 10.65
N GLU A 8 24.85 0.48 10.04
CA GLU A 8 24.91 0.21 8.60
C GLU A 8 23.89 -0.84 8.17
N TYR A 9 23.78 -1.95 8.90
CA TYR A 9 22.76 -2.97 8.64
C TYR A 9 21.34 -2.41 8.78
N LYS A 10 21.08 -1.61 9.82
CA LYS A 10 19.77 -0.99 10.04
C LYS A 10 19.38 -0.04 8.90
N ALA A 11 20.33 0.73 8.37
CA ALA A 11 20.07 1.60 7.22
C ALA A 11 19.71 0.79 5.96
N VAL A 12 20.43 -0.30 5.69
CA VAL A 12 20.15 -1.20 4.56
C VAL A 12 18.80 -1.91 4.75
N GLU A 13 18.49 -2.35 5.96
CA GLU A 13 17.20 -2.95 6.30
C GLU A 13 16.04 -1.97 6.05
N ALA A 14 16.19 -0.70 6.46
CA ALA A 14 15.21 0.33 6.21
C ALA A 14 15.02 0.58 4.69
N ALA A 15 16.11 0.58 3.91
CA ALA A 15 16.05 0.68 2.46
C ALA A 15 15.34 -0.53 1.82
N PHE A 16 15.64 -1.75 2.29
CA PHE A 16 14.96 -2.97 1.85
C PHE A 16 13.45 -2.93 2.11
N ARG A 17 13.04 -2.42 3.27
CA ARG A 17 11.61 -2.29 3.61
C ARG A 17 10.88 -1.28 2.71
N LYS A 18 11.59 -0.26 2.21
CA LYS A 18 11.07 0.75 1.27
C LYS A 18 10.99 0.25 -0.18
N ALA A 19 11.82 -0.72 -0.53
CA ALA A 19 11.90 -1.26 -1.87
C ALA A 19 10.62 -2.02 -2.24
N ARG A 20 9.97 -1.64 -3.35
CA ARG A 20 8.75 -2.27 -3.88
C ARG A 20 9.02 -3.11 -5.11
N ASP A 21 9.99 -2.72 -5.92
CA ASP A 21 10.39 -3.49 -7.09
C ASP A 21 11.10 -4.78 -6.65
N PRO A 22 10.72 -5.95 -7.20
CA PRO A 22 11.35 -7.22 -6.84
C PRO A 22 12.87 -7.26 -7.05
N ARG A 23 13.39 -6.52 -8.04
CA ARG A 23 14.85 -6.43 -8.28
C ARG A 23 15.54 -5.60 -7.21
N GLU A 24 14.96 -4.45 -6.85
CA GLU A 24 15.46 -3.61 -5.75
C GLU A 24 15.43 -4.38 -4.42
N ARG A 25 14.37 -5.16 -4.17
CA ARG A 25 14.29 -6.05 -3.00
C ARG A 25 15.37 -7.11 -3.01
N LEU A 26 15.68 -7.70 -4.16
CA LEU A 26 16.75 -8.67 -4.27
C LEU A 26 18.13 -8.05 -3.99
N GLU A 27 18.36 -6.85 -4.49
CA GLU A 27 19.58 -6.09 -4.19
C GLU A 27 19.68 -5.73 -2.72
N GLY A 28 18.59 -5.26 -2.12
CA GLY A 28 18.47 -4.98 -0.69
C GLY A 28 18.80 -6.20 0.16
N LEU A 29 18.28 -7.38 -0.17
CA LEU A 29 18.58 -8.64 0.53
C LEU A 29 20.06 -9.02 0.41
N ARG A 30 20.68 -8.82 -0.74
CA ARG A 30 22.12 -9.08 -0.94
C ARG A 30 22.96 -8.12 -0.10
N GLU A 31 22.57 -6.86 -0.03
CA GLU A 31 23.26 -5.86 0.76
C GLU A 31 23.06 -6.11 2.27
N MET A 32 21.86 -6.52 2.72
CA MET A 32 21.64 -6.98 4.09
C MET A 32 22.55 -8.16 4.43
N LEU A 33 22.73 -9.13 3.53
CA LEU A 33 23.61 -10.27 3.77
C LEU A 33 25.09 -9.85 3.85
N ARG A 34 25.49 -8.77 3.17
CA ARG A 34 26.85 -8.21 3.19
C ARG A 34 27.13 -7.46 4.50
N THR A 35 26.17 -6.70 4.99
CA THR A 35 26.31 -5.80 6.15
C THR A 35 25.99 -6.45 7.49
N ILE A 36 25.35 -7.64 7.48
CA ILE A 36 24.96 -8.33 8.71
C ILE A 36 26.21 -8.77 9.51
N PRO A 37 26.28 -8.48 10.82
CA PRO A 37 27.35 -8.95 11.67
C PRO A 37 27.38 -10.49 11.73
N LYS A 38 28.58 -11.07 11.59
CA LYS A 38 28.77 -12.53 11.61
C LYS A 38 29.05 -13.02 13.04
N HIS A 39 27.99 -13.36 13.76
CA HIS A 39 28.09 -13.98 15.08
C HIS A 39 26.88 -14.92 15.34
N LYS A 40 27.01 -15.79 16.32
CA LYS A 40 26.03 -16.84 16.65
C LYS A 40 24.57 -16.34 16.81
N GLY A 41 24.38 -15.07 17.19
CA GLY A 41 23.05 -14.46 17.34
C GLY A 41 22.39 -14.03 16.02
N THR A 42 23.13 -14.01 14.90
CA THR A 42 22.63 -13.62 13.57
C THR A 42 22.53 -14.79 12.60
N ASP A 43 22.91 -16.01 12.99
CA ASP A 43 22.92 -17.18 12.10
C ASP A 43 21.55 -17.50 11.50
N HIS A 44 20.48 -17.42 12.31
CA HIS A 44 19.11 -17.62 11.84
C HIS A 44 18.70 -16.55 10.81
N LEU A 45 19.01 -15.29 11.10
CA LEU A 45 18.69 -14.16 10.21
C LEU A 45 19.46 -14.28 8.89
N GLN A 46 20.75 -14.68 8.93
CA GLN A 46 21.53 -14.96 7.72
C GLN A 46 20.92 -16.11 6.90
N GLY A 47 20.44 -17.16 7.57
CA GLY A 47 19.76 -18.28 6.93
C GLY A 47 18.47 -17.83 6.21
N ASP A 48 17.67 -17.00 6.88
CA ASP A 48 16.44 -16.46 6.31
C ASP A 48 16.70 -15.53 5.12
N ILE A 49 17.72 -14.65 5.20
CA ILE A 49 18.12 -13.79 4.07
C ILE A 49 18.55 -14.63 2.87
N LYS A 50 19.40 -15.64 3.07
CA LYS A 50 19.86 -16.52 1.96
C LYS A 50 18.73 -17.26 1.29
N ARG A 51 17.79 -17.80 2.07
CA ARG A 51 16.61 -18.48 1.55
C ARG A 51 15.78 -17.53 0.67
N ARG A 52 15.53 -16.30 1.13
CA ARG A 52 14.76 -15.30 0.39
C ARG A 52 15.45 -14.82 -0.87
N ILE A 53 16.79 -14.67 -0.84
CA ILE A 53 17.56 -14.37 -2.05
C ILE A 53 17.34 -15.47 -3.09
N LYS A 54 17.35 -16.74 -2.67
CA LYS A 54 17.11 -17.87 -3.57
C LYS A 54 15.70 -17.84 -4.14
N GLU A 55 14.68 -17.73 -3.27
CA GLU A 55 13.26 -17.69 -3.66
C GLU A 55 12.99 -16.55 -4.66
N LEU A 56 13.44 -15.33 -4.35
CA LEU A 56 13.21 -14.16 -5.18
C LEU A 56 14.03 -14.21 -6.49
N SER A 57 15.24 -14.78 -6.46
CA SER A 57 16.03 -15.00 -7.69
C SER A 57 15.35 -16.01 -8.61
N GLU A 58 14.85 -17.13 -8.05
CA GLU A 58 14.13 -18.13 -8.83
C GLU A 58 12.82 -17.59 -9.41
N GLU A 59 12.15 -16.68 -8.70
CA GLU A 59 10.95 -15.99 -9.17
C GLU A 59 11.27 -15.04 -10.33
N LEU A 60 12.34 -14.25 -10.21
CA LEU A 60 12.79 -13.31 -11.25
C LEU A 60 13.39 -14.02 -12.49
N ASP A 61 14.06 -15.17 -12.29
CA ASP A 61 14.67 -15.97 -13.35
C ASP A 61 13.66 -16.89 -14.06
N ARG A 62 12.46 -17.05 -13.52
CA ARG A 62 11.39 -17.73 -14.25
C ARG A 62 11.14 -16.97 -15.54
N PRO A 63 11.37 -17.59 -16.72
CA PRO A 63 11.19 -16.89 -17.97
C PRO A 63 9.76 -16.39 -18.04
N GLN A 64 9.57 -15.08 -18.06
CA GLN A 64 8.34 -14.49 -18.55
C GLN A 64 8.25 -14.95 -20.00
N ARG A 65 7.59 -16.09 -20.22
CA ARG A 65 7.31 -16.58 -21.56
C ARG A 65 6.39 -15.55 -22.21
N GLY A 66 7.03 -14.58 -22.84
CA GLY A 66 6.40 -13.67 -23.78
C GLY A 66 5.83 -14.48 -24.93
N GLY A 67 4.56 -14.70 -24.88
CA GLY A 67 3.79 -15.42 -25.87
C GLY A 67 2.42 -15.74 -25.30
N ALA A 68 1.36 -15.67 -26.05
CA ALA A 68 -0.07 -15.76 -25.75
C ALA A 68 -0.57 -16.96 -24.90
N ARG A 69 0.26 -17.50 -23.98
CA ARG A 69 -0.02 -18.60 -23.04
C ARG A 69 0.41 -18.30 -21.60
N GLY A 70 0.78 -17.06 -21.27
CA GLY A 70 1.00 -16.63 -19.89
C GLY A 70 -0.35 -16.51 -19.19
N GLY A 71 -0.53 -17.18 -18.04
CA GLY A 71 -1.66 -16.91 -17.15
C GLY A 71 -1.69 -15.44 -16.70
N PRO A 72 -2.80 -14.96 -16.13
CA PRO A 72 -2.93 -13.59 -15.65
C PRO A 72 -1.84 -13.25 -14.62
N ALA A 73 -1.45 -11.96 -14.57
CA ALA A 73 -0.43 -11.49 -13.65
C ALA A 73 -0.91 -11.67 -12.20
N LEU A 74 -0.10 -12.34 -11.37
CA LEU A 74 -0.40 -12.55 -9.95
C LEU A 74 0.02 -11.36 -9.07
N VAL A 75 0.95 -10.55 -9.55
CA VAL A 75 1.40 -9.31 -8.92
C VAL A 75 1.06 -8.16 -9.84
N ILE A 76 0.28 -7.23 -9.33
CA ILE A 76 -0.14 -6.03 -10.09
C ILE A 76 0.89 -4.93 -9.85
N ARG A 77 1.38 -4.36 -10.94
CA ARG A 77 2.28 -3.20 -10.85
C ARG A 77 1.50 -2.01 -10.26
N PRO A 78 2.05 -1.32 -9.26
CA PRO A 78 1.43 -0.12 -8.71
C PRO A 78 1.26 0.97 -9.77
N GLU A 79 0.08 1.56 -9.81
CA GLU A 79 -0.29 2.69 -10.67
C GLU A 79 -1.09 3.72 -9.86
N GLY A 80 -1.13 4.96 -10.34
CA GLY A 80 -1.79 6.05 -9.63
C GLY A 80 -1.03 6.52 -8.40
N ALA A 81 -1.76 7.06 -7.42
CA ALA A 81 -1.17 7.69 -6.24
C ALA A 81 -0.82 6.68 -5.13
N ALA A 82 -1.55 5.58 -5.06
CA ALA A 82 -1.29 4.46 -4.15
C ALA A 82 -2.02 3.21 -4.62
N GLN A 83 -1.56 2.03 -4.18
CA GLN A 83 -2.20 0.75 -4.42
C GLN A 83 -2.83 0.20 -3.14
N ILE A 84 -4.12 -0.10 -3.19
CA ILE A 84 -4.91 -0.60 -2.05
C ILE A 84 -5.46 -1.98 -2.37
N ALA A 85 -5.17 -2.97 -1.52
CA ALA A 85 -5.66 -4.32 -1.68
C ALA A 85 -7.03 -4.51 -1.00
N LEU A 86 -8.02 -5.06 -1.71
CA LEU A 86 -9.27 -5.49 -1.12
C LEU A 86 -9.13 -6.93 -0.63
N ILE A 87 -9.25 -7.12 0.68
CA ILE A 87 -9.09 -8.41 1.36
C ILE A 87 -10.37 -8.72 2.13
N GLY A 88 -10.70 -9.98 2.27
CA GLY A 88 -11.83 -10.40 3.11
C GLY A 88 -12.33 -11.79 2.75
N PRO A 89 -13.28 -12.30 3.53
CA PRO A 89 -13.86 -13.63 3.34
C PRO A 89 -14.68 -13.72 2.04
N PRO A 90 -15.12 -14.94 1.67
CA PRO A 90 -16.10 -15.11 0.61
C PRO A 90 -17.39 -14.33 0.88
N ASN A 91 -18.03 -13.85 -0.18
CA ASN A 91 -19.32 -13.15 -0.15
C ASN A 91 -19.36 -11.84 0.66
N ALA A 92 -18.25 -11.34 1.18
CA ALA A 92 -18.22 -10.04 1.86
C ALA A 92 -18.54 -8.83 0.95
N GLY A 93 -18.59 -9.05 -0.36
CA GLY A 93 -18.91 -8.01 -1.35
C GLY A 93 -17.71 -7.23 -1.87
N LYS A 94 -16.49 -7.78 -1.79
CA LYS A 94 -15.26 -7.15 -2.29
C LYS A 94 -15.37 -6.69 -3.74
N SER A 95 -15.72 -7.60 -4.66
CA SER A 95 -15.83 -7.30 -6.10
C SER A 95 -16.94 -6.31 -6.41
N SER A 96 -18.05 -6.34 -5.65
CA SER A 96 -19.12 -5.34 -5.77
C SER A 96 -18.64 -3.96 -5.31
N LEU A 97 -17.89 -3.92 -4.21
CA LEU A 97 -17.28 -2.70 -3.69
C LEU A 97 -16.25 -2.14 -4.68
N HIS A 98 -15.37 -3.01 -5.20
CA HIS A 98 -14.40 -2.67 -6.22
C HIS A 98 -15.05 -2.05 -7.46
N ALA A 99 -16.03 -2.75 -8.04
CA ALA A 99 -16.76 -2.26 -9.22
C ALA A 99 -17.42 -0.91 -8.96
N ARG A 100 -18.01 -0.72 -7.79
CA ARG A 100 -18.71 0.52 -7.44
C ARG A 100 -17.75 1.70 -7.26
N LEU A 101 -16.58 1.47 -6.64
CA LEU A 101 -15.58 2.52 -6.38
C LEU A 101 -14.79 2.88 -7.65
N THR A 102 -14.53 1.91 -8.52
CA THR A 102 -13.72 2.13 -9.73
C THR A 102 -14.55 2.46 -10.97
N GLY A 103 -15.86 2.25 -10.91
CA GLY A 103 -16.72 2.35 -12.09
C GLY A 103 -16.51 1.22 -13.09
N SER A 104 -15.80 0.15 -12.72
CA SER A 104 -15.59 -1.00 -13.58
C SER A 104 -16.87 -1.80 -13.76
N ALA A 105 -17.08 -2.33 -14.97
CA ALA A 105 -18.26 -3.15 -15.29
C ALA A 105 -18.12 -4.61 -14.86
N ALA A 106 -17.28 -4.93 -13.86
CA ALA A 106 -17.08 -6.30 -13.43
C ALA A 106 -18.42 -6.90 -12.95
N PRO A 107 -18.88 -8.01 -13.50
CA PRO A 107 -20.12 -8.64 -13.07
C PRO A 107 -19.91 -9.17 -11.64
N ALA A 108 -20.58 -8.57 -10.68
CA ALA A 108 -20.77 -9.18 -9.38
C ALA A 108 -21.61 -10.45 -9.56
N ALA A 109 -20.95 -11.59 -9.65
CA ALA A 109 -21.68 -12.85 -9.75
C ALA A 109 -22.08 -13.30 -8.34
N PRO A 110 -23.30 -13.85 -8.15
CA PRO A 110 -23.81 -14.25 -6.84
C PRO A 110 -23.15 -15.54 -6.27
N TYR A 111 -22.09 -16.02 -6.90
CA TYR A 111 -21.40 -17.23 -6.48
C TYR A 111 -20.11 -16.93 -5.74
N PRO A 112 -19.76 -17.66 -4.65
CA PRO A 112 -18.48 -17.55 -3.98
C PRO A 112 -17.32 -17.91 -4.92
N PHE A 113 -16.14 -17.27 -4.70
CA PHE A 113 -14.89 -17.52 -5.45
C PHE A 113 -14.93 -17.13 -6.93
N THR A 114 -15.65 -16.08 -7.30
CA THR A 114 -15.68 -15.55 -8.67
C THR A 114 -14.35 -14.95 -9.10
N THR A 115 -13.68 -14.23 -8.21
CA THR A 115 -12.35 -13.66 -8.44
C THR A 115 -11.28 -14.73 -8.22
N GLN A 116 -10.62 -15.16 -9.28
CA GLN A 116 -9.53 -16.16 -9.22
C GLN A 116 -8.14 -15.54 -9.30
N TYR A 117 -8.05 -14.32 -9.82
CA TYR A 117 -6.82 -13.55 -10.04
C TYR A 117 -6.98 -12.13 -9.55
N PRO A 118 -5.88 -11.41 -9.27
CA PRO A 118 -5.98 -10.00 -8.88
C PRO A 118 -6.60 -9.17 -10.00
N GLU A 119 -7.61 -8.37 -9.68
CA GLU A 119 -8.27 -7.47 -10.63
C GLU A 119 -8.00 -6.01 -10.23
N PRO A 120 -7.15 -5.27 -10.97
CA PRO A 120 -6.91 -3.85 -10.69
C PRO A 120 -8.02 -2.98 -11.25
N GLY A 121 -8.34 -1.91 -10.54
CA GLY A 121 -9.22 -0.85 -11.00
C GLY A 121 -8.79 0.50 -10.44
N MET A 122 -9.15 1.59 -11.12
CA MET A 122 -8.75 2.94 -10.70
C MET A 122 -9.93 3.66 -10.06
N MET A 123 -9.82 3.95 -8.77
CA MET A 123 -10.78 4.77 -8.02
C MET A 123 -10.38 6.25 -8.16
N PRO A 124 -11.20 7.09 -8.81
CA PRO A 124 -10.93 8.51 -8.92
C PRO A 124 -11.11 9.21 -7.56
N HIS A 125 -10.18 10.11 -7.25
CA HIS A 125 -10.29 11.01 -6.12
C HIS A 125 -9.73 12.38 -6.50
N GLU A 126 -10.60 13.38 -6.62
CA GLU A 126 -10.25 14.72 -7.12
C GLU A 126 -9.47 14.64 -8.45
N ASN A 127 -8.22 15.09 -8.46
CA ASN A 127 -7.34 15.09 -9.66
C ASN A 127 -6.29 13.97 -9.65
N ILE A 128 -6.47 12.95 -8.80
CA ILE A 128 -5.64 11.74 -8.74
C ILE A 128 -6.51 10.48 -8.83
N SER A 129 -5.87 9.32 -8.95
CA SER A 129 -6.54 8.04 -8.85
C SER A 129 -5.77 7.12 -7.89
N LEU A 130 -6.52 6.34 -7.10
CA LEU A 130 -6.01 5.29 -6.26
C LEU A 130 -6.27 3.95 -6.96
N GLN A 131 -5.27 3.09 -7.06
CA GLN A 131 -5.44 1.76 -7.62
C GLN A 131 -6.01 0.83 -6.56
N LEU A 132 -7.19 0.29 -6.81
CA LEU A 132 -7.78 -0.77 -6.00
C LEU A 132 -7.50 -2.11 -6.67
N VAL A 133 -7.08 -3.11 -5.88
CA VAL A 133 -6.83 -4.46 -6.38
C VAL A 133 -7.78 -5.41 -5.66
N ASP A 134 -8.79 -5.92 -6.40
CA ASP A 134 -9.67 -6.97 -5.87
C ASP A 134 -8.93 -8.29 -5.83
N LEU A 135 -8.81 -8.88 -4.65
CA LEU A 135 -8.13 -10.16 -4.43
C LEU A 135 -9.14 -11.27 -4.19
N PRO A 136 -8.78 -12.52 -4.56
CA PRO A 136 -9.59 -13.67 -4.23
C PRO A 136 -9.96 -13.72 -2.76
N ALA A 137 -11.11 -14.32 -2.48
CA ALA A 137 -11.56 -14.50 -1.11
C ALA A 137 -10.54 -15.30 -0.29
N VAL A 138 -10.30 -14.87 0.93
CA VAL A 138 -9.40 -15.53 1.86
C VAL A 138 -10.21 -16.44 2.78
N SER A 139 -10.02 -17.74 2.63
CA SER A 139 -10.67 -18.74 3.48
C SER A 139 -9.78 -19.98 3.62
N PRO A 140 -9.98 -20.79 4.69
CA PRO A 140 -9.24 -22.05 4.87
C PRO A 140 -9.48 -23.06 3.75
N GLU A 141 -10.70 -23.11 3.19
CA GLU A 141 -11.12 -24.07 2.17
C GLU A 141 -10.47 -23.81 0.82
N HIS A 142 -10.10 -22.54 0.54
CA HIS A 142 -9.55 -22.13 -0.76
C HIS A 142 -8.26 -21.34 -0.56
N PRO A 143 -7.14 -22.03 -0.31
CA PRO A 143 -5.85 -21.37 -0.11
C PRO A 143 -5.38 -20.69 -1.40
N VAL A 144 -4.97 -19.44 -1.27
CA VAL A 144 -4.37 -18.63 -2.36
C VAL A 144 -2.86 -18.55 -2.13
N PRO A 145 -2.03 -19.41 -2.75
CA PRO A 145 -0.60 -19.52 -2.42
C PRO A 145 0.19 -18.24 -2.64
N TRP A 146 -0.18 -17.46 -3.66
CA TRP A 146 0.47 -16.22 -4.09
C TRP A 146 -0.05 -14.95 -3.39
N LEU A 147 -1.00 -15.08 -2.44
CA LEU A 147 -1.63 -13.92 -1.78
C LEU A 147 -0.61 -12.96 -1.15
N ALA A 148 0.38 -13.50 -0.45
CA ALA A 148 1.41 -12.67 0.17
C ALA A 148 2.24 -11.87 -0.85
N SER A 149 2.54 -12.48 -2.02
CA SER A 149 3.26 -11.79 -3.11
C SER A 149 2.42 -10.67 -3.71
N ALA A 150 1.11 -10.89 -3.91
CA ALA A 150 0.20 -9.85 -4.41
C ALA A 150 0.06 -8.67 -3.44
N LEU A 151 0.20 -8.90 -2.14
CA LEU A 151 0.11 -7.86 -1.12
C LEU A 151 1.41 -7.06 -0.95
N GLN A 152 2.55 -7.52 -1.47
CA GLN A 152 3.85 -6.86 -1.30
C GLN A 152 3.90 -5.45 -1.90
N THR A 153 3.11 -5.19 -2.94
CA THR A 153 3.07 -3.91 -3.63
C THR A 153 1.99 -2.96 -3.10
N ALA A 154 1.11 -3.45 -2.22
CA ALA A 154 0.04 -2.64 -1.66
C ALA A 154 0.55 -1.66 -0.59
N ASP A 155 0.01 -0.45 -0.60
CA ASP A 155 0.25 0.59 0.40
C ASP A 155 -0.63 0.42 1.62
N ALA A 156 -1.84 -0.11 1.43
CA ALA A 156 -2.85 -0.35 2.46
C ALA A 156 -3.81 -1.48 2.05
N ALA A 157 -4.64 -1.90 3.00
CA ALA A 157 -5.72 -2.85 2.76
C ALA A 157 -7.08 -2.27 3.14
N LEU A 158 -8.10 -2.61 2.36
CA LEU A 158 -9.50 -2.55 2.76
C LEU A 158 -9.92 -3.95 3.19
N LEU A 159 -10.13 -4.16 4.48
CA LEU A 159 -10.65 -5.42 5.02
C LEU A 159 -12.16 -5.37 4.97
N VAL A 160 -12.75 -6.06 4.00
CA VAL A 160 -14.19 -6.04 3.75
C VAL A 160 -14.86 -7.16 4.54
N VAL A 161 -15.90 -6.81 5.30
CA VAL A 161 -16.71 -7.75 6.09
C VAL A 161 -18.20 -7.55 5.82
N ASP A 162 -18.95 -8.62 5.82
CA ASP A 162 -20.43 -8.61 5.79
C ASP A 162 -20.98 -8.61 7.21
N LEU A 163 -21.55 -7.49 7.66
CA LEU A 163 -22.14 -7.41 9.01
C LEU A 163 -23.45 -8.17 9.15
N CYS A 164 -24.10 -8.51 8.04
CA CYS A 164 -25.33 -9.34 8.06
C CYS A 164 -25.03 -10.83 8.19
N ASP A 165 -23.77 -11.27 7.98
CA ASP A 165 -23.39 -12.67 8.08
C ASP A 165 -23.09 -13.04 9.54
N PRO A 166 -23.85 -13.96 10.16
CA PRO A 166 -23.59 -14.39 11.54
C PRO A 166 -22.20 -15.04 11.73
N ALA A 167 -21.57 -15.53 10.66
CA ALA A 167 -20.21 -16.10 10.69
C ALA A 167 -19.10 -15.04 10.53
N SER A 168 -19.44 -13.76 10.44
CA SER A 168 -18.49 -12.68 10.17
C SER A 168 -17.32 -12.63 11.16
N LEU A 169 -17.57 -12.91 12.45
CA LEU A 169 -16.54 -12.96 13.50
C LEU A 169 -15.51 -14.05 13.25
N GLU A 170 -15.96 -15.26 12.94
CA GLU A 170 -15.09 -16.41 12.68
C GLU A 170 -14.33 -16.22 11.37
N GLN A 171 -14.99 -15.69 10.36
CA GLN A 171 -14.40 -15.44 9.04
C GLN A 171 -13.26 -14.40 9.13
N ILE A 172 -13.42 -13.33 9.88
CA ILE A 172 -12.38 -12.31 10.04
C ILE A 172 -11.16 -12.88 10.79
N GLU A 173 -11.37 -13.67 11.83
CA GLU A 173 -10.25 -14.29 12.55
C GLU A 173 -9.52 -15.32 11.67
N ALA A 174 -10.24 -16.08 10.85
CA ALA A 174 -9.64 -16.98 9.85
C ALA A 174 -8.79 -16.20 8.83
N VAL A 175 -9.29 -15.09 8.28
CA VAL A 175 -8.55 -14.22 7.36
C VAL A 175 -7.24 -13.72 8.02
N ARG A 176 -7.32 -13.20 9.25
CA ARG A 176 -6.15 -12.69 9.98
C ARG A 176 -5.13 -13.78 10.26
N THR A 177 -5.58 -14.98 10.62
CA THR A 177 -4.72 -16.14 10.87
C THR A 177 -3.98 -16.57 9.61
N ILE A 178 -4.69 -16.73 8.49
CA ILE A 178 -4.10 -17.10 7.19
C ILE A 178 -3.05 -16.07 6.74
N LEU A 179 -3.31 -14.77 6.94
CA LEU A 179 -2.36 -13.73 6.60
C LEU A 179 -1.12 -13.77 7.50
N ARG A 180 -1.28 -13.96 8.83
CA ARG A 180 -0.16 -14.08 9.77
C ARG A 180 0.75 -15.26 9.44
N GLU A 181 0.18 -16.41 9.11
CA GLU A 181 0.94 -17.60 8.67
C GLU A 181 1.81 -17.31 7.44
N ARG A 182 1.39 -16.36 6.61
CA ARG A 182 2.11 -15.89 5.42
C ARG A 182 2.96 -14.65 5.67
N ARG A 183 3.19 -14.33 6.95
CA ARG A 183 3.97 -13.15 7.38
C ARG A 183 3.39 -11.82 6.88
N VAL A 184 2.07 -11.73 6.79
CA VAL A 184 1.35 -10.49 6.55
C VAL A 184 0.54 -10.17 7.81
N THR A 185 0.75 -8.99 8.35
CA THR A 185 0.02 -8.49 9.53
C THR A 185 -0.77 -7.26 9.15
N LEU A 186 -2.07 -7.32 9.35
CA LEU A 186 -2.94 -6.16 9.24
C LEU A 186 -2.75 -5.29 10.48
N THR A 187 -2.60 -3.98 10.31
CA THR A 187 -2.34 -3.02 11.40
C THR A 187 -3.34 -1.88 11.39
N ASP A 188 -3.66 -1.37 12.59
CA ASP A 188 -4.46 -0.17 12.80
C ASP A 188 -3.64 1.12 12.73
N ARG A 189 -2.32 1.01 12.59
CA ARG A 189 -1.42 2.15 12.52
C ARG A 189 -1.37 2.70 11.10
N TRP A 190 -1.84 3.91 10.96
CA TRP A 190 -1.74 4.74 9.77
C TRP A 190 -0.76 5.85 10.09
N GLU A 191 0.49 5.64 9.75
CA GLU A 191 1.53 6.63 10.04
C GLU A 191 1.42 7.80 9.06
N PRO A 192 1.52 9.06 9.55
CA PRO A 192 1.68 10.19 8.64
C PRO A 192 2.98 10.01 7.88
N ALA A 193 2.91 10.13 6.56
CA ALA A 193 4.03 9.88 5.68
C ALA A 193 5.24 10.77 5.97
N GLY A 194 6.32 10.18 6.06
CA GLY A 194 7.69 10.52 6.39
C GLY A 194 8.42 9.24 6.69
N GLU A 195 7.68 8.28 7.22
CA GLU A 195 8.12 6.91 7.42
C GLU A 195 7.29 6.03 6.49
N SER A 196 7.92 5.43 5.49
CA SER A 196 7.27 4.57 4.49
C SER A 196 6.40 3.50 5.14
N PRO A 197 5.22 3.16 4.60
CA PRO A 197 4.42 2.04 5.06
C PRO A 197 5.31 0.81 5.20
N GLY A 198 5.35 0.21 6.40
CA GLY A 198 6.19 -0.96 6.68
C GLY A 198 7.48 -0.72 7.46
N VAL A 199 7.86 0.53 7.78
CA VAL A 199 8.94 0.79 8.73
C VAL A 199 8.37 0.68 10.15
N ALA A 200 8.57 -0.47 10.80
CA ALA A 200 8.33 -0.60 12.23
C ALA A 200 9.21 0.39 12.99
N ALA A 201 8.64 1.00 14.03
CA ALA A 201 9.42 1.73 15.02
C ALA A 201 10.64 0.89 15.45
N GLU A 202 11.79 1.56 15.64
CA GLU A 202 13.03 0.89 16.04
C GLU A 202 12.80 -0.08 17.20
N GLY A 203 13.01 -1.36 16.94
CA GLY A 203 13.03 -2.39 17.99
C GLY A 203 11.97 -3.48 17.93
N ASP A 204 10.95 -3.40 17.09
CA ASP A 204 9.84 -4.36 17.14
C ASP A 204 9.66 -5.18 15.84
N GLY A 205 10.19 -6.42 15.87
CA GLY A 205 9.72 -7.50 15.00
C GLY A 205 10.61 -7.91 13.83
N ASP A 206 10.26 -9.08 13.30
CA ASP A 206 10.83 -9.70 12.10
C ASP A 206 10.76 -8.72 10.90
N PRO A 207 11.90 -8.33 10.29
CA PRO A 207 11.95 -7.41 9.14
C PRO A 207 11.24 -7.96 7.90
N PHE A 208 10.87 -9.22 7.94
CA PHE A 208 10.24 -9.93 6.84
C PHE A 208 8.72 -10.06 7.00
N VAL A 209 8.14 -9.49 8.02
CA VAL A 209 6.68 -9.38 8.15
C VAL A 209 6.20 -8.14 7.41
N LEU A 210 5.38 -8.34 6.41
CA LEU A 210 4.66 -7.24 5.75
C LEU A 210 3.60 -6.71 6.73
N ARG A 211 3.71 -5.44 7.12
CA ARG A 211 2.70 -4.75 7.92
C ARG A 211 1.89 -3.84 7.01
N LEU A 212 0.59 -4.09 6.96
CA LEU A 212 -0.28 -3.41 6.02
C LEU A 212 -1.32 -2.57 6.79
N PRO A 213 -1.25 -1.23 6.73
CA PRO A 213 -2.27 -0.35 7.27
C PRO A 213 -3.63 -0.77 6.75
N THR A 214 -4.61 -0.90 7.63
CA THR A 214 -5.89 -1.53 7.29
C THR A 214 -7.07 -0.66 7.70
N LEU A 215 -7.95 -0.39 6.75
CA LEU A 215 -9.28 0.17 6.98
C LEU A 215 -10.31 -0.95 6.92
N LEU A 216 -11.10 -1.11 7.97
CA LEU A 216 -12.22 -2.05 7.98
C LEU A 216 -13.41 -1.44 7.24
N VAL A 217 -13.94 -2.18 6.28
CA VAL A 217 -15.10 -1.78 5.50
C VAL A 217 -16.25 -2.75 5.80
N ALA A 218 -17.15 -2.33 6.67
CA ALA A 218 -18.35 -3.06 7.06
C ALA A 218 -19.42 -2.86 5.99
N ASN A 219 -19.57 -3.85 5.12
CA ASN A 219 -20.44 -3.80 3.95
C ASN A 219 -21.82 -4.42 4.21
N LYS A 220 -22.73 -4.19 3.28
CA LYS A 220 -24.13 -4.69 3.25
C LYS A 220 -25.02 -4.11 4.35
N VAL A 221 -24.72 -2.89 4.82
CA VAL A 221 -25.50 -2.27 5.89
C VAL A 221 -26.93 -1.91 5.49
N GLU A 222 -27.26 -2.00 4.21
CA GLU A 222 -28.65 -1.84 3.74
C GLU A 222 -29.63 -2.87 4.32
N GLY A 223 -29.10 -4.00 4.83
CA GLY A 223 -29.90 -5.03 5.51
C GLY A 223 -30.09 -4.81 7.01
N LEU A 224 -29.46 -3.76 7.59
CA LEU A 224 -29.43 -3.50 9.02
C LEU A 224 -30.28 -2.28 9.38
N ALA A 225 -30.89 -2.31 10.57
CA ALA A 225 -31.65 -1.18 11.11
C ALA A 225 -30.73 -0.01 11.51
N ASP A 226 -29.57 -0.31 12.10
CA ASP A 226 -28.52 0.63 12.47
C ASP A 226 -27.14 -0.03 12.25
N GLY A 227 -26.55 0.23 11.07
CA GLY A 227 -25.26 -0.33 10.70
C GLY A 227 -24.11 0.14 11.59
N ASP A 228 -24.17 1.37 12.11
CA ASP A 228 -23.12 1.93 12.97
C ASP A 228 -23.19 1.32 14.38
N ALA A 229 -24.37 1.01 14.90
CA ALA A 229 -24.51 0.29 16.14
C ALA A 229 -23.96 -1.14 16.02
N GLU A 230 -24.28 -1.83 14.91
CA GLU A 230 -23.79 -3.18 14.62
C GLU A 230 -22.28 -3.21 14.46
N LEU A 231 -21.70 -2.23 13.75
CA LEU A 231 -20.25 -2.09 13.63
C LEU A 231 -19.57 -1.88 14.99
N ARG A 232 -20.13 -1.05 15.86
CA ARG A 232 -19.60 -0.85 17.23
C ARG A 232 -19.60 -2.15 18.03
N ALA A 233 -20.70 -2.89 17.99
CA ALA A 233 -20.81 -4.19 18.65
C ALA A 233 -19.80 -5.20 18.09
N PHE A 234 -19.64 -5.25 16.76
CA PHE A 234 -18.66 -6.10 16.09
C PHE A 234 -17.22 -5.78 16.52
N LEU A 235 -16.85 -4.49 16.56
CA LEU A 235 -15.51 -4.06 16.99
C LEU A 235 -15.27 -4.37 18.49
N GLU A 236 -16.27 -4.22 19.33
CA GLU A 236 -16.18 -4.54 20.76
C GLU A 236 -15.94 -6.04 20.98
N VAL A 237 -16.71 -6.90 20.31
CA VAL A 237 -16.59 -8.36 20.43
C VAL A 237 -15.26 -8.87 19.86
N THR A 238 -14.83 -8.35 18.72
CA THR A 238 -13.58 -8.78 18.07
C THR A 238 -12.32 -8.18 18.70
N GLY A 239 -12.44 -7.09 19.45
CA GLY A 239 -11.32 -6.30 19.97
C GLY A 239 -10.49 -5.62 18.87
N LEU A 240 -11.01 -5.53 17.64
CA LEU A 240 -10.34 -4.86 16.53
C LEU A 240 -10.34 -3.35 16.74
N ARG A 241 -9.20 -2.72 16.42
CA ARG A 241 -9.00 -1.27 16.53
C ARG A 241 -8.78 -0.59 15.19
N TYR A 242 -9.07 -1.29 14.09
CA TYR A 242 -8.96 -0.68 12.78
C TYR A 242 -9.90 0.52 12.66
N PRO A 243 -9.48 1.62 12.01
CA PRO A 243 -10.43 2.60 11.49
C PRO A 243 -11.49 1.86 10.69
N ALA A 244 -12.76 2.25 10.80
CA ALA A 244 -13.83 1.48 10.21
C ALA A 244 -14.92 2.38 9.63
N PHE A 245 -15.52 1.95 8.50
CA PHE A 245 -16.69 2.58 7.89
C PHE A 245 -17.77 1.57 7.59
N THR A 246 -19.02 1.98 7.83
CA THR A 246 -20.21 1.31 7.35
C THR A 246 -20.49 1.70 5.92
N VAL A 247 -20.70 0.72 5.03
CA VAL A 247 -20.98 0.97 3.63
C VAL A 247 -22.02 0.01 3.07
N SER A 248 -22.61 0.40 1.95
CA SER A 248 -23.39 -0.48 1.09
C SER A 248 -22.87 -0.38 -0.34
N ALA A 249 -22.24 -1.43 -0.83
CA ALA A 249 -21.86 -1.50 -2.23
C ALA A 249 -23.09 -1.54 -3.16
N ALA A 250 -24.23 -2.03 -2.69
CA ALA A 250 -25.47 -2.09 -3.46
C ALA A 250 -26.10 -0.69 -3.65
N THR A 251 -26.25 0.08 -2.57
CA THR A 251 -26.91 1.39 -2.61
C THR A 251 -25.95 2.57 -2.87
N GLY A 252 -24.66 2.40 -2.55
CA GLY A 252 -23.65 3.46 -2.59
C GLY A 252 -23.51 4.22 -1.27
N GLN A 253 -24.26 3.87 -0.23
CA GLN A 253 -24.17 4.49 1.09
C GLN A 253 -22.76 4.37 1.64
N GLY A 254 -22.21 5.45 2.22
CA GLY A 254 -20.93 5.50 2.92
C GLY A 254 -19.68 5.47 2.00
N LEU A 255 -19.80 5.12 0.72
CA LEU A 255 -18.65 4.97 -0.20
C LEU A 255 -17.88 6.27 -0.43
N GLY A 256 -18.56 7.41 -0.41
CA GLY A 256 -17.94 8.72 -0.62
C GLY A 256 -16.88 9.09 0.43
N ASN A 257 -16.85 8.42 1.58
CA ASN A 257 -15.90 8.70 2.67
C ASN A 257 -14.55 7.99 2.46
N ILE A 258 -14.51 6.91 1.67
CA ILE A 258 -13.32 6.05 1.53
C ILE A 258 -12.17 6.81 0.86
N GLY A 259 -12.43 7.47 -0.27
CA GLY A 259 -11.40 8.19 -1.04
C GLY A 259 -10.73 9.31 -0.24
N PRO A 260 -11.49 10.28 0.31
CA PRO A 260 -10.93 11.36 1.15
C PRO A 260 -10.15 10.84 2.35
N TRP A 261 -10.68 9.79 3.00
CA TRP A 261 -10.04 9.21 4.16
C TRP A 261 -8.70 8.54 3.81
N LEU A 262 -8.66 7.72 2.76
CA LEU A 262 -7.43 7.09 2.27
C LEU A 262 -6.40 8.15 1.86
N PHE A 263 -6.80 9.17 1.12
CA PHE A 263 -5.92 10.25 0.71
C PHE A 263 -5.24 10.92 1.91
N SER A 264 -5.99 11.24 2.95
CA SER A 264 -5.47 11.91 4.14
C SER A 264 -4.52 11.04 4.98
N HIS A 265 -4.73 9.69 4.99
CA HIS A 265 -3.99 8.77 5.85
C HIS A 265 -2.84 8.05 5.14
N LEU A 266 -2.85 7.99 3.79
CA LEU A 266 -1.72 7.45 3.02
C LEU A 266 -0.53 8.41 2.89
N GLY A 267 -0.67 9.63 3.42
CA GLY A 267 0.38 10.64 3.35
C GLY A 267 0.75 11.06 1.93
N ILE A 268 -0.20 11.01 1.03
CA ILE A 268 -0.03 11.44 -0.37
C ILE A 268 0.07 12.96 -0.42
N ALA A 269 1.02 13.46 -1.18
CA ALA A 269 1.20 14.88 -1.49
C ALA A 269 1.14 15.09 -3.01
N ARG A 270 0.29 16.01 -3.45
CA ARG A 270 0.19 16.45 -4.84
C ARG A 270 1.04 17.69 -5.02
N VAL A 271 2.06 17.60 -5.82
CA VAL A 271 2.96 18.70 -6.11
C VAL A 271 2.83 19.08 -7.58
N TYR A 272 2.71 20.37 -7.83
CA TYR A 272 2.58 20.91 -9.19
C TYR A 272 3.88 21.57 -9.60
N THR A 273 4.19 21.53 -10.88
CA THR A 273 5.36 22.23 -11.40
C THR A 273 4.93 23.35 -12.34
N LYS A 274 5.76 24.36 -12.44
CA LYS A 274 5.61 25.42 -13.43
C LYS A 274 6.96 25.77 -14.06
N ALA A 275 6.92 26.16 -15.34
CA ALA A 275 8.07 26.79 -15.97
C ALA A 275 8.19 28.25 -15.53
N PRO A 276 9.41 28.84 -15.51
CA PRO A 276 9.59 30.25 -15.21
C PRO A 276 8.68 31.15 -16.06
N GLY A 277 7.98 32.06 -15.39
CA GLY A 277 7.07 33.00 -16.04
C GLY A 277 5.75 32.41 -16.59
N ARG A 278 5.45 31.13 -16.33
CA ARG A 278 4.20 30.48 -16.75
C ARG A 278 3.34 30.13 -15.53
N PRO A 279 2.00 30.03 -15.71
CA PRO A 279 1.13 29.51 -14.67
C PRO A 279 1.42 28.01 -14.42
N PRO A 280 1.12 27.47 -13.21
CA PRO A 280 1.26 26.07 -12.91
C PRO A 280 0.23 25.23 -13.68
N ASP A 281 0.64 24.04 -14.13
CA ASP A 281 -0.29 23.03 -14.60
C ASP A 281 -0.91 22.28 -13.40
N ARG A 282 -2.14 22.62 -13.07
CA ARG A 282 -2.88 21.98 -11.96
C ARG A 282 -3.68 20.74 -12.39
N GLY A 283 -3.68 20.41 -13.67
CA GLY A 283 -4.39 19.24 -14.20
C GLY A 283 -3.68 17.91 -13.93
N ARG A 284 -2.36 17.95 -13.73
CA ARG A 284 -1.52 16.75 -13.56
C ARG A 284 -0.51 16.94 -12.45
N PRO A 285 -0.88 16.64 -11.20
CA PRO A 285 0.07 16.69 -10.09
C PRO A 285 1.12 15.58 -10.21
N PHE A 286 2.32 15.87 -9.75
CA PHE A 286 3.28 14.84 -9.37
C PHE A 286 2.88 14.28 -8.01
N ILE A 287 2.87 12.96 -7.91
CA ILE A 287 2.51 12.27 -6.68
C ILE A 287 3.77 11.97 -5.88
N LEU A 288 3.80 12.49 -4.70
CA LEU A 288 4.85 12.25 -3.71
C LEU A 288 4.21 11.77 -2.40
N HIS A 289 5.06 11.33 -1.49
CA HIS A 289 4.67 11.08 -0.11
C HIS A 289 5.21 12.19 0.79
N ARG A 290 4.52 12.49 1.88
CA ARG A 290 4.98 13.45 2.88
C ARG A 290 6.42 13.13 3.30
N GLY A 291 7.24 14.16 3.46
CA GLY A 291 8.66 14.03 3.78
C GLY A 291 9.58 13.83 2.57
N GLN A 292 9.03 13.65 1.37
CA GLN A 292 9.82 13.75 0.15
C GLN A 292 10.15 15.21 -0.16
N THR A 293 11.19 15.42 -0.99
CA THR A 293 11.86 16.70 -1.14
C THR A 293 11.74 17.27 -2.56
N VAL A 294 12.16 18.50 -2.73
CA VAL A 294 12.31 19.16 -4.05
C VAL A 294 13.17 18.31 -5.00
N GLU A 295 14.19 17.62 -4.50
CA GLU A 295 15.00 16.72 -5.34
C GLU A 295 14.20 15.54 -5.88
N ASP A 296 13.29 14.98 -5.07
CA ASP A 296 12.41 13.89 -5.51
C ASP A 296 11.45 14.38 -6.60
N VAL A 297 10.90 15.60 -6.46
CA VAL A 297 10.10 16.23 -7.52
C VAL A 297 10.93 16.38 -8.81
N ALA A 298 12.16 16.87 -8.70
CA ALA A 298 13.02 17.02 -9.87
C ALA A 298 13.33 15.70 -10.57
N ARG A 299 13.49 14.60 -9.81
CA ARG A 299 13.68 13.23 -10.36
C ARG A 299 12.44 12.75 -11.12
N LEU A 300 11.24 13.05 -10.61
CA LEU A 300 9.98 12.69 -11.27
C LEU A 300 9.77 13.47 -12.57
N VAL A 301 10.24 14.73 -12.63
CA VAL A 301 10.17 15.54 -13.86
C VAL A 301 11.18 15.05 -14.88
N HIS A 302 12.45 14.95 -14.52
CA HIS A 302 13.53 14.42 -15.36
C HIS A 302 14.81 14.19 -14.56
N THR A 303 15.47 13.04 -14.79
CA THR A 303 16.69 12.65 -14.07
C THR A 303 17.82 13.65 -14.23
N ASP A 304 18.00 14.23 -15.42
CA ASP A 304 19.06 15.22 -15.66
C ASP A 304 18.78 16.55 -14.95
N LEU A 305 17.51 16.91 -14.82
CA LEU A 305 17.10 18.09 -14.07
C LEU A 305 17.45 17.93 -12.59
N ALA A 306 17.22 16.75 -12.02
CA ALA A 306 17.63 16.48 -10.64
C ALA A 306 19.14 16.58 -10.42
N ARG A 307 19.95 16.15 -11.40
CA ARG A 307 21.42 16.26 -11.33
C ARG A 307 21.91 17.70 -11.41
N SER A 308 21.31 18.52 -12.28
CA SER A 308 21.70 19.90 -12.52
C SER A 308 21.01 20.91 -11.61
N LEU A 309 20.06 20.48 -10.78
CA LEU A 309 19.25 21.32 -9.91
C LEU A 309 20.13 22.15 -8.97
N ARG A 310 19.99 23.47 -9.00
CA ARG A 310 20.68 24.42 -8.11
C ARG A 310 19.81 24.86 -6.95
N TYR A 311 18.59 25.25 -7.24
CA TYR A 311 17.57 25.67 -6.28
C TYR A 311 16.18 25.52 -6.90
N ALA A 312 15.16 25.64 -6.09
CA ALA A 312 13.80 25.79 -6.56
C ALA A 312 13.12 27.01 -5.94
N ARG A 313 12.03 27.44 -6.53
CA ARG A 313 11.10 28.39 -5.90
C ARG A 313 9.80 27.67 -5.62
N ILE A 314 9.20 27.95 -4.46
CA ILE A 314 8.02 27.28 -3.98
C ILE A 314 6.89 28.27 -3.68
N TRP A 315 5.66 27.84 -3.93
CA TRP A 315 4.41 28.52 -3.59
C TRP A 315 3.49 27.47 -2.98
N GLY A 316 2.99 27.70 -1.79
CA GLY A 316 2.09 26.77 -1.10
C GLY A 316 2.29 26.76 0.41
N THR A 317 2.07 25.60 1.03
CA THR A 317 2.06 25.46 2.48
C THR A 317 3.43 25.21 3.09
N SER A 318 4.38 24.68 2.33
CA SER A 318 5.74 24.36 2.83
C SER A 318 6.70 25.55 2.82
N GLY A 319 6.28 26.72 2.32
CA GLY A 319 7.11 27.94 2.28
C GLY A 319 6.33 29.19 1.94
N PHE A 320 7.02 30.33 1.94
CA PHE A 320 6.42 31.59 1.48
C PHE A 320 6.35 31.64 -0.05
N ASP A 321 5.37 32.36 -0.58
CA ASP A 321 5.17 32.51 -2.01
C ASP A 321 6.41 33.02 -2.74
N GLY A 322 6.96 32.18 -3.63
CA GLY A 322 8.19 32.49 -4.38
C GLY A 322 9.48 32.30 -3.60
N GLN A 323 9.43 31.73 -2.40
CA GLN A 323 10.60 31.41 -1.60
C GLN A 323 11.59 30.54 -2.35
N GLN A 324 12.85 30.93 -2.35
CA GLN A 324 13.94 30.11 -2.85
C GLN A 324 14.31 29.04 -1.81
N VAL A 325 14.34 27.77 -2.24
CA VAL A 325 14.61 26.61 -1.38
C VAL A 325 15.67 25.71 -2.01
N GLY A 326 16.35 24.95 -1.16
CA GLY A 326 17.35 23.95 -1.58
C GLY A 326 16.71 22.62 -1.98
N ARG A 327 17.56 21.68 -2.40
CA ARG A 327 17.16 20.33 -2.86
C ARG A 327 16.42 19.51 -1.80
N GLU A 328 16.85 19.64 -0.54
CA GLU A 328 16.36 18.84 0.60
C GLU A 328 15.13 19.45 1.28
N HIS A 329 14.59 20.53 0.72
CA HIS A 329 13.40 21.16 1.28
C HIS A 329 12.20 20.20 1.13
N PRO A 330 11.49 19.85 2.23
CA PRO A 330 10.33 18.98 2.16
C PRO A 330 9.19 19.68 1.42
N VAL A 331 8.39 18.89 0.71
CA VAL A 331 7.23 19.38 -0.03
C VAL A 331 5.93 18.91 0.62
N GLU A 332 4.89 19.71 0.50
CA GLU A 332 3.56 19.44 1.06
C GLU A 332 2.49 19.40 -0.04
N ASP A 333 1.30 18.86 0.32
CA ASP A 333 0.18 18.80 -0.61
C ASP A 333 -0.26 20.17 -1.09
N GLY A 334 -0.39 20.32 -2.40
CA GLY A 334 -0.79 21.57 -3.05
C GLY A 334 0.36 22.51 -3.42
N ASP A 335 1.60 22.20 -3.06
CA ASP A 335 2.75 23.02 -3.42
C ASP A 335 2.96 23.13 -4.93
N VAL A 336 3.36 24.31 -5.37
CA VAL A 336 3.79 24.60 -6.74
C VAL A 336 5.28 24.87 -6.74
N ILE A 337 6.04 24.17 -7.59
CA ILE A 337 7.49 24.23 -7.62
C ILE A 337 7.98 24.69 -8.99
N GLU A 338 8.90 25.66 -8.99
CA GLU A 338 9.66 26.09 -10.15
C GLU A 338 11.11 25.65 -9.96
N LEU A 339 11.56 24.70 -10.78
CA LEU A 339 12.90 24.12 -10.69
C LEU A 339 13.90 24.95 -11.52
N HIS A 340 15.06 25.26 -10.94
CA HIS A 340 16.15 25.99 -11.56
C HIS A 340 17.43 25.15 -11.59
N SER A 341 17.94 24.88 -12.81
CA SER A 341 19.17 24.14 -13.08
C SER A 341 20.33 25.04 -13.49
#